data_338c1ab01ba0f854b64676b6cbf7b8ba
#
_entry.id   338c1ab01ba0f854b64676b6cbf7b8ba
#
_cell.length_a   1.000
_cell.length_b   1.000
_cell.length_c   1.000
_cell.angle_alpha   90.00
_cell.angle_beta   90.00
_cell.angle_gamma   90.00
#
_symmetry.space_group_name_H-M   'P 1'
#
loop_
_entity.id
_entity.type
_entity.pdbx_description
1 polymer ?
#
loop_
_entity_poly.entity_id
_entity_poly.type
_entity_poly.pdbx_seq_one_letter_code
_entity_poly.pdbx_strand_id
1 'polypeptide(L)'
;MAWSLKGSYVETCSCELMCPCNLSFDHGATYDFCRVTLVFNIREGAVEDTDISGSKVAIIADTPKVMTEGNWRVGVFVGEEASDAQFDALVGVFSGQLGGPMAGLAPLIGQLLGAERAAIEINDDGLRHSVRVGDGIDFEIQDIVPFGVEDGEPVRFHGMFHPVASDLRMAEATRSRIDAFGIQYEGKTGLSTSEFSWAA
;
A
#
# COMPACT_ATOMS: atom_id res chain seq x y z
N MET A 1 21.09 -5.20 8.99
CA MET A 1 21.08 -3.78 8.57
C MET A 1 19.98 -3.09 9.36
N ALA A 2 20.31 -2.03 10.10
CA ALA A 2 19.29 -1.28 10.85
C ALA A 2 18.65 -0.25 9.92
N TRP A 3 17.34 -0.17 9.94
CA TRP A 3 16.59 0.83 9.20
C TRP A 3 15.30 1.21 9.93
N SER A 4 14.82 2.41 9.66
CA SER A 4 13.52 2.87 10.11
C SER A 4 12.91 3.82 9.10
N LEU A 5 11.58 3.85 9.05
CA LEU A 5 10.84 4.83 8.27
C LEU A 5 9.48 5.11 8.91
N LYS A 6 8.97 6.31 8.70
CA LYS A 6 7.63 6.73 9.11
C LYS A 6 7.03 7.65 8.06
N GLY A 7 5.71 7.65 7.98
CA GLY A 7 5.02 8.46 6.98
C GLY A 7 3.52 8.28 7.00
N SER A 8 2.88 8.57 5.87
CA SER A 8 1.47 8.31 5.62
C SER A 8 1.29 7.24 4.56
N TYR A 9 0.11 6.67 4.56
CA TYR A 9 -0.21 5.51 3.72
C TYR A 9 -1.62 5.61 3.17
N VAL A 10 -1.79 5.13 1.94
CA VAL A 10 -3.07 5.01 1.26
C VAL A 10 -3.06 3.79 0.35
N GLU A 11 -4.18 3.07 0.27
CA GLU A 11 -4.34 1.94 -0.64
C GLU A 11 -5.70 1.94 -1.31
N THR A 12 -5.77 1.22 -2.43
CA THR A 12 -7.04 0.81 -3.03
C THR A 12 -6.98 -0.65 -3.43
N CYS A 13 -8.09 -1.36 -3.27
CA CYS A 13 -8.17 -2.77 -3.62
C CYS A 13 -9.45 -3.10 -4.40
N SER A 14 -9.41 -4.21 -5.15
CA SER A 14 -10.49 -4.67 -6.03
C SER A 14 -11.72 -5.20 -5.31
N CYS A 15 -11.63 -5.54 -4.03
CA CYS A 15 -12.74 -6.12 -3.27
C CYS A 15 -13.87 -5.12 -3.03
N GLU A 16 -15.09 -5.65 -2.91
CA GLU A 16 -16.22 -4.84 -2.42
C GLU A 16 -16.02 -4.42 -0.96
N LEU A 17 -16.68 -3.36 -0.57
CA LEU A 17 -16.76 -2.91 0.82
C LEU A 17 -17.65 -3.90 1.62
N MET A 18 -17.25 -4.46 2.73
CA MET A 18 -15.93 -4.49 3.38
C MET A 18 -15.06 -5.59 2.77
N CYS A 19 -13.79 -5.28 2.54
CA CYS A 19 -12.84 -6.26 2.03
C CYS A 19 -12.62 -7.39 3.07
N PRO A 20 -12.92 -8.66 2.74
CA PRO A 20 -12.75 -9.76 3.68
C PRO A 20 -11.29 -9.97 4.12
N CYS A 21 -10.31 -9.64 3.26
CA CYS A 21 -8.90 -9.77 3.59
C CYS A 21 -8.47 -8.84 4.73
N ASN A 22 -9.22 -7.76 4.97
CA ASN A 22 -8.99 -6.85 6.10
C ASN A 22 -9.36 -7.48 7.45
N LEU A 23 -10.16 -8.54 7.43
CA LEU A 23 -10.46 -9.32 8.64
C LEU A 23 -9.38 -10.37 8.88
N SER A 24 -9.02 -11.12 7.85
CA SER A 24 -7.94 -12.09 7.88
C SER A 24 -7.58 -12.52 6.46
N PHE A 25 -6.29 -12.75 6.17
CA PHE A 25 -5.80 -13.16 4.85
C PHE A 25 -6.29 -14.55 4.39
N ASP A 26 -6.82 -15.35 5.29
CA ASP A 26 -7.38 -16.68 5.02
C ASP A 26 -8.90 -16.66 4.77
N HIS A 27 -9.56 -15.52 4.88
CA HIS A 27 -11.01 -15.41 4.63
C HIS A 27 -11.39 -15.47 3.14
N GLY A 28 -10.48 -15.14 2.28
CA GLY A 28 -10.74 -15.07 0.85
C GLY A 28 -11.39 -13.76 0.39
N ALA A 29 -10.89 -13.27 -0.73
CA ALA A 29 -11.35 -12.04 -1.37
C ALA A 29 -12.80 -12.16 -1.88
N THR A 30 -13.41 -11.01 -2.20
CA THR A 30 -14.75 -10.96 -2.83
C THR A 30 -14.81 -11.71 -4.16
N TYR A 31 -13.72 -11.64 -4.93
CA TYR A 31 -13.57 -12.30 -6.23
C TYR A 31 -12.60 -13.49 -6.13
N ASP A 32 -12.33 -14.17 -7.24
CA ASP A 32 -11.35 -15.26 -7.30
C ASP A 32 -9.89 -14.77 -7.26
N PHE A 33 -9.71 -13.48 -7.02
CA PHE A 33 -8.43 -12.79 -6.85
C PHE A 33 -8.59 -11.61 -5.88
N CYS A 34 -7.47 -11.16 -5.33
CA CYS A 34 -7.37 -9.84 -4.71
C CYS A 34 -6.27 -9.04 -5.42
N ARG A 35 -6.60 -7.84 -5.89
CA ARG A 35 -5.65 -6.89 -6.48
C ARG A 35 -5.64 -5.64 -5.65
N VAL A 36 -4.46 -5.19 -5.30
CA VAL A 36 -4.28 -4.06 -4.40
C VAL A 36 -3.10 -3.19 -4.85
N THR A 37 -3.24 -1.88 -4.65
CA THR A 37 -2.16 -0.91 -4.79
C THR A 37 -1.96 -0.22 -3.46
N LEU A 38 -0.76 -0.37 -2.89
CA LEU A 38 -0.32 0.15 -1.61
C LEU A 38 0.62 1.31 -1.86
N VAL A 39 0.38 2.49 -1.30
CA VAL A 39 1.19 3.68 -1.58
C VAL A 39 1.67 4.31 -0.27
N PHE A 40 2.97 4.53 -0.20
CA PHE A 40 3.69 5.00 0.97
C PHE A 40 4.32 6.36 0.68
N ASN A 41 4.03 7.33 1.53
CA ASN A 41 4.70 8.62 1.55
C ASN A 41 5.63 8.66 2.77
N ILE A 42 6.92 8.47 2.57
CA ILE A 42 7.92 8.40 3.62
C ILE A 42 8.34 9.82 3.98
N ARG A 43 7.91 10.30 5.13
CA ARG A 43 8.27 11.65 5.61
C ARG A 43 9.67 11.69 6.21
N GLU A 44 10.02 10.64 6.94
CA GLU A 44 11.33 10.50 7.58
C GLU A 44 11.75 9.03 7.52
N GLY A 45 13.03 8.77 7.29
CA GLY A 45 13.55 7.43 7.33
C GLY A 45 15.00 7.32 6.89
N ALA A 46 15.66 6.26 7.32
CA ALA A 46 17.01 5.93 6.91
C ALA A 46 17.19 4.41 6.83
N VAL A 47 18.02 3.97 5.89
CA VAL A 47 18.52 2.60 5.78
C VAL A 47 20.04 2.68 5.92
N GLU A 48 20.57 2.25 7.07
CA GLU A 48 21.96 2.50 7.46
C GLU A 48 22.28 4.01 7.33
N ASP A 49 23.24 4.37 6.50
CA ASP A 49 23.66 5.76 6.26
C ASP A 49 22.90 6.43 5.11
N THR A 50 21.95 5.74 4.47
CA THR A 50 21.17 6.28 3.36
C THR A 50 19.88 6.93 3.89
N ASP A 51 19.81 8.25 3.83
CA ASP A 51 18.57 9.00 4.11
C ASP A 51 17.53 8.74 3.00
N ILE A 52 16.35 8.23 3.36
CA ILE A 52 15.23 7.96 2.47
C ILE A 52 14.03 8.88 2.74
N SER A 53 14.24 9.94 3.53
CA SER A 53 13.20 10.92 3.83
C SER A 53 12.70 11.61 2.55
N GLY A 54 11.40 11.86 2.48
CA GLY A 54 10.74 12.46 1.30
C GLY A 54 10.49 11.48 0.15
N SER A 55 10.96 10.24 0.24
CA SER A 55 10.74 9.23 -0.80
C SER A 55 9.30 8.73 -0.82
N LYS A 56 8.87 8.27 -1.99
CA LYS A 56 7.56 7.63 -2.18
C LYS A 56 7.74 6.25 -2.80
N VAL A 57 6.89 5.32 -2.39
CA VAL A 57 6.89 3.95 -2.92
C VAL A 57 5.45 3.52 -3.18
N ALA A 58 5.22 2.85 -4.30
CA ALA A 58 3.96 2.18 -4.58
C ALA A 58 4.21 0.69 -4.87
N ILE A 59 3.38 -0.17 -4.30
CA ILE A 59 3.39 -1.61 -4.55
C ILE A 59 2.08 -1.97 -5.21
N ILE A 60 2.12 -2.74 -6.29
CA ILE A 60 0.95 -3.38 -6.86
C ILE A 60 1.06 -4.89 -6.65
N ALA A 61 -0.01 -5.51 -6.21
CA ALA A 61 -0.06 -6.95 -6.01
C ALA A 61 -1.33 -7.57 -6.62
N ASP A 62 -1.16 -8.77 -7.20
CA ASP A 62 -2.22 -9.64 -7.67
C ASP A 62 -2.06 -10.98 -6.95
N THR A 63 -3.06 -11.35 -6.17
CA THR A 63 -3.02 -12.52 -5.28
C THR A 63 -4.20 -13.45 -5.57
N PRO A 64 -4.10 -14.74 -5.22
CA PRO A 64 -5.26 -15.61 -5.27
C PRO A 64 -6.36 -15.15 -4.32
N LYS A 65 -7.55 -15.74 -4.43
CA LYS A 65 -8.70 -15.46 -3.57
C LYS A 65 -8.36 -15.53 -2.10
N VAL A 66 -7.65 -16.57 -1.69
CA VAL A 66 -7.14 -16.75 -0.32
C VAL A 66 -5.67 -16.36 -0.31
N MET A 67 -5.36 -15.20 0.25
CA MET A 67 -4.03 -14.59 0.16
C MET A 67 -2.93 -15.48 0.78
N THR A 68 -3.28 -16.28 1.81
CA THR A 68 -2.34 -17.22 2.45
C THR A 68 -1.91 -18.38 1.58
N GLU A 69 -2.56 -18.63 0.42
CA GLU A 69 -2.11 -19.62 -0.55
C GLU A 69 -0.82 -19.23 -1.29
N GLY A 70 -0.37 -17.97 -1.13
CA GLY A 70 0.85 -17.48 -1.77
C GLY A 70 0.70 -17.24 -3.27
N ASN A 71 1.79 -17.42 -4.02
CA ASN A 71 1.86 -17.16 -5.46
C ASN A 71 1.51 -15.72 -5.86
N TRP A 72 1.77 -14.75 -4.97
CA TRP A 72 1.54 -13.35 -5.27
C TRP A 72 2.43 -12.87 -6.40
N ARG A 73 1.87 -12.07 -7.29
CA ARG A 73 2.60 -11.31 -8.30
C ARG A 73 2.73 -9.89 -7.81
N VAL A 74 3.94 -9.39 -7.64
CA VAL A 74 4.21 -8.09 -7.00
C VAL A 74 5.11 -7.24 -7.87
N GLY A 75 4.71 -5.99 -8.11
CA GLY A 75 5.54 -4.95 -8.72
C GLY A 75 5.76 -3.80 -7.75
N VAL A 76 6.91 -3.13 -7.85
CA VAL A 76 7.29 -2.02 -6.99
C VAL A 76 7.62 -0.80 -7.84
N PHE A 77 7.08 0.35 -7.49
CA PHE A 77 7.49 1.65 -8.00
C PHE A 77 8.18 2.44 -6.89
N VAL A 78 9.29 3.06 -7.21
CA VAL A 78 9.98 4.04 -6.36
C VAL A 78 9.92 5.40 -7.07
N GLY A 79 9.69 6.46 -6.32
CA GLY A 79 9.66 7.82 -6.85
C GLY A 79 10.88 8.12 -7.72
N GLU A 80 10.68 8.72 -8.89
CA GLU A 80 11.75 8.99 -9.87
C GLU A 80 12.83 9.95 -9.34
N GLU A 81 12.51 10.74 -8.34
CA GLU A 81 13.42 11.65 -7.64
C GLU A 81 14.47 10.94 -6.75
N ALA A 82 14.27 9.65 -6.44
CA ALA A 82 15.19 8.89 -5.60
C ALA A 82 16.54 8.68 -6.31
N SER A 83 17.65 8.87 -5.61
CA SER A 83 18.98 8.46 -6.07
C SER A 83 19.09 6.94 -6.22
N ASP A 84 20.12 6.44 -6.86
CA ASP A 84 20.32 4.98 -7.01
C ASP A 84 20.46 4.29 -5.64
N ALA A 85 21.17 4.90 -4.70
CA ALA A 85 21.31 4.37 -3.34
C ALA A 85 19.98 4.32 -2.59
N GLN A 86 19.14 5.37 -2.73
CA GLN A 86 17.79 5.38 -2.16
C GLN A 86 16.88 4.33 -2.83
N PHE A 87 16.96 4.20 -4.16
CA PHE A 87 16.20 3.20 -4.90
C PHE A 87 16.51 1.78 -4.40
N ASP A 88 17.80 1.42 -4.33
CA ASP A 88 18.23 0.10 -3.88
C ASP A 88 17.81 -0.16 -2.42
N ALA A 89 17.96 0.83 -1.54
CA ALA A 89 17.56 0.75 -0.15
C ALA A 89 16.04 0.53 -0.01
N LEU A 90 15.22 1.31 -0.75
CA LEU A 90 13.76 1.18 -0.74
C LEU A 90 13.30 -0.15 -1.32
N VAL A 91 13.87 -0.60 -2.44
CA VAL A 91 13.56 -1.92 -3.00
C VAL A 91 13.91 -3.02 -1.98
N GLY A 92 15.04 -2.91 -1.29
CA GLY A 92 15.42 -3.86 -0.24
C GLY A 92 14.43 -3.92 0.92
N VAL A 93 13.92 -2.77 1.40
CA VAL A 93 12.90 -2.71 2.45
C VAL A 93 11.57 -3.28 1.97
N PHE A 94 11.07 -2.79 0.83
CA PHE A 94 9.72 -3.11 0.34
C PHE A 94 9.60 -4.48 -0.34
N SER A 95 10.71 -5.12 -0.71
CA SER A 95 10.75 -6.54 -1.09
C SER A 95 10.88 -7.51 0.11
N GLY A 96 11.08 -6.99 1.32
CA GLY A 96 11.28 -7.79 2.52
C GLY A 96 12.70 -8.34 2.71
N GLN A 97 13.65 -8.02 1.81
CA GLN A 97 15.05 -8.49 1.91
C GLN A 97 15.78 -7.94 3.14
N LEU A 98 15.39 -6.74 3.59
CA LEU A 98 16.00 -6.08 4.74
C LEU A 98 15.24 -6.31 6.05
N GLY A 99 14.35 -7.30 6.10
CA GLY A 99 13.55 -7.57 7.30
C GLY A 99 12.29 -6.69 7.41
N GLY A 100 11.78 -6.57 8.65
CA GLY A 100 10.60 -5.76 8.95
C GLY A 100 9.27 -6.37 8.48
N PRO A 101 8.19 -5.58 8.42
CA PRO A 101 6.86 -6.10 8.10
C PRO A 101 6.75 -6.81 6.75
N MET A 102 7.46 -6.32 5.73
CA MET A 102 7.44 -6.93 4.39
C MET A 102 8.14 -8.29 4.34
N ALA A 103 9.10 -8.56 5.22
CA ALA A 103 9.72 -9.89 5.32
C ALA A 103 8.72 -10.97 5.73
N GLY A 104 7.69 -10.62 6.51
CA GLY A 104 6.59 -11.53 6.85
C GLY A 104 5.71 -11.90 5.65
N LEU A 105 5.65 -11.05 4.63
CA LEU A 105 4.89 -11.28 3.40
C LEU A 105 5.74 -11.91 2.29
N ALA A 106 7.07 -11.79 2.35
CA ALA A 106 7.98 -12.29 1.32
C ALA A 106 7.76 -13.77 0.95
N PRO A 107 7.46 -14.70 1.90
CA PRO A 107 7.17 -16.10 1.55
C PRO A 107 5.91 -16.30 0.71
N LEU A 108 5.00 -15.32 0.66
CA LEU A 108 3.77 -15.36 -0.13
C LEU A 108 4.02 -14.92 -1.59
N ILE A 109 5.13 -14.23 -1.86
CA ILE A 109 5.46 -13.72 -3.19
C ILE A 109 5.97 -14.89 -4.06
N GLY A 110 5.19 -15.26 -5.07
CA GLY A 110 5.60 -16.25 -6.06
C GLY A 110 6.36 -15.63 -7.24
N GLN A 111 6.09 -14.36 -7.55
CA GLN A 111 6.72 -13.66 -8.66
C GLN A 111 6.91 -12.16 -8.35
N LEU A 112 8.15 -11.72 -8.33
CA LEU A 112 8.47 -10.29 -8.40
C LEU A 112 8.47 -9.86 -9.88
N LEU A 113 7.56 -8.96 -10.25
CA LEU A 113 7.37 -8.49 -11.63
C LEU A 113 8.43 -7.47 -12.04
N GLY A 114 9.00 -6.78 -11.05
CA GLY A 114 10.06 -5.79 -11.23
C GLY A 114 10.00 -4.69 -10.19
N ALA A 115 11.03 -3.84 -10.24
CA ALA A 115 11.07 -2.58 -9.52
C ALA A 115 11.43 -1.48 -10.53
N GLU A 116 10.62 -0.43 -10.61
CA GLU A 116 10.75 0.64 -11.60
C GLU A 116 10.69 2.01 -10.93
N ARG A 117 11.27 3.01 -11.58
CA ARG A 117 11.12 4.42 -11.19
C ARG A 117 9.88 4.99 -11.87
N ALA A 118 9.10 5.76 -11.13
CA ALA A 118 7.95 6.46 -11.68
C ALA A 118 7.72 7.79 -10.95
N ALA A 119 7.12 8.76 -11.62
CA ALA A 119 6.54 9.91 -10.94
C ALA A 119 5.42 9.43 -10.00
N ILE A 120 5.51 9.71 -8.71
CA ILE A 120 4.50 9.37 -7.72
C ILE A 120 3.95 10.67 -7.11
N GLU A 121 2.70 10.96 -7.40
CA GLU A 121 1.96 12.08 -6.85
C GLU A 121 0.98 11.58 -5.80
N ILE A 122 1.01 12.17 -4.61
CA ILE A 122 0.08 11.90 -3.53
C ILE A 122 -0.47 13.23 -3.06
N ASN A 123 -1.78 13.38 -3.08
CA ASN A 123 -2.46 14.55 -2.56
C ASN A 123 -3.44 14.11 -1.48
N ASP A 124 -3.26 14.67 -0.29
CA ASP A 124 -4.02 14.36 0.92
C ASP A 124 -4.78 15.62 1.33
N ASP A 125 -6.12 15.54 1.30
CA ASP A 125 -7.03 16.59 1.72
C ASP A 125 -7.91 16.06 2.87
N GLY A 126 -7.27 15.71 3.97
CA GLY A 126 -7.91 15.24 5.19
C GLY A 126 -8.56 13.88 5.10
N LEU A 127 -9.75 13.80 4.53
CA LEU A 127 -10.51 12.54 4.34
C LEU A 127 -10.47 12.04 2.88
N ARG A 128 -9.94 12.85 1.96
CA ARG A 128 -9.85 12.50 0.55
C ARG A 128 -8.39 12.36 0.15
N HIS A 129 -8.07 11.26 -0.50
CA HIS A 129 -6.71 10.93 -0.89
C HIS A 129 -6.66 10.58 -2.37
N SER A 130 -5.85 11.29 -3.15
CA SER A 130 -5.64 10.96 -4.55
C SER A 130 -4.19 10.61 -4.84
N VAL A 131 -4.01 9.62 -5.72
CA VAL A 131 -2.69 9.07 -6.08
C VAL A 131 -2.59 8.93 -7.59
N ARG A 132 -1.42 9.28 -8.12
CA ARG A 132 -0.97 8.91 -9.46
C ARG A 132 0.41 8.28 -9.41
N VAL A 133 0.62 7.21 -10.19
CA VAL A 133 1.93 6.61 -10.38
C VAL A 133 2.13 6.40 -11.88
N GLY A 134 3.04 7.19 -12.46
CA GLY A 134 3.23 7.25 -13.91
C GLY A 134 1.89 7.43 -14.64
N ASP A 135 1.77 6.76 -15.80
CA ASP A 135 0.54 6.79 -16.61
C ASP A 135 -0.43 5.64 -16.29
N GLY A 136 0.02 4.67 -15.48
CA GLY A 136 -0.70 3.40 -15.27
C GLY A 136 -1.61 3.38 -14.05
N ILE A 137 -1.37 4.20 -13.04
CA ILE A 137 -2.14 4.18 -11.78
C ILE A 137 -2.71 5.57 -11.53
N ASP A 138 -4.02 5.66 -11.42
CA ASP A 138 -4.75 6.87 -11.02
C ASP A 138 -5.95 6.45 -10.19
N PHE A 139 -5.95 6.80 -8.90
CA PHE A 139 -7.09 6.53 -8.03
C PHE A 139 -7.33 7.63 -7.01
N GLU A 140 -8.55 7.69 -6.53
CA GLU A 140 -8.97 8.53 -5.42
C GLU A 140 -9.82 7.71 -4.48
N ILE A 141 -9.55 7.81 -3.18
CA ILE A 141 -10.36 7.21 -2.13
C ILE A 141 -10.88 8.30 -1.19
N GLN A 142 -12.03 8.05 -0.59
CA GLN A 142 -12.67 8.88 0.42
C GLN A 142 -12.84 8.07 1.69
N ASP A 143 -12.25 8.53 2.81
CA ASP A 143 -12.46 7.95 4.12
C ASP A 143 -13.94 8.03 4.50
N ILE A 144 -14.50 6.93 5.01
CA ILE A 144 -15.94 6.80 5.26
C ILE A 144 -16.28 7.36 6.63
N VAL A 145 -17.06 8.45 6.66
CA VAL A 145 -17.66 8.96 7.88
C VAL A 145 -19.09 8.39 7.96
N PRO A 146 -19.43 7.63 9.03
CA PRO A 146 -20.76 7.03 9.15
C PRO A 146 -21.85 8.07 9.28
N PHE A 147 -23.03 7.76 8.76
CA PHE A 147 -24.21 8.60 8.94
C PHE A 147 -24.51 8.80 10.44
N GLY A 148 -24.70 10.05 10.84
CA GLY A 148 -24.99 10.42 12.24
C GLY A 148 -23.77 10.61 13.13
N VAL A 149 -22.55 10.50 12.60
CA VAL A 149 -21.33 10.85 13.31
C VAL A 149 -21.06 12.34 13.15
N GLU A 150 -21.31 13.12 14.20
CA GLU A 150 -21.30 14.60 14.15
C GLU A 150 -19.87 15.19 14.17
N ASP A 151 -18.91 14.49 14.77
CA ASP A 151 -17.50 14.92 14.86
C ASP A 151 -16.72 14.69 13.54
N GLY A 152 -17.33 14.00 12.57
CA GLY A 152 -16.72 13.74 11.26
C GLY A 152 -15.61 12.69 11.29
N GLU A 153 -15.47 11.93 12.38
CA GLU A 153 -14.45 10.88 12.49
C GLU A 153 -14.78 9.68 11.57
N PRO A 154 -13.81 9.22 10.77
CA PRO A 154 -14.02 8.09 9.87
C PRO A 154 -14.05 6.75 10.61
N VAL A 155 -14.70 5.77 9.98
CA VAL A 155 -14.62 4.36 10.43
C VAL A 155 -13.17 3.91 10.47
N ARG A 156 -12.82 3.20 11.54
CA ARG A 156 -11.47 2.67 11.72
C ARG A 156 -11.50 1.15 11.92
N PHE A 157 -10.55 0.46 11.28
CA PHE A 157 -10.18 -0.89 11.65
C PHE A 157 -9.14 -0.85 12.74
N HIS A 158 -9.39 -1.55 13.83
CA HIS A 158 -8.46 -1.66 14.94
C HIS A 158 -8.20 -3.13 15.30
N GLY A 159 -6.93 -3.47 15.55
CA GLY A 159 -6.53 -4.83 15.94
C GLY A 159 -6.53 -5.86 14.81
N MET A 160 -6.67 -5.42 13.55
CA MET A 160 -6.52 -6.30 12.39
C MET A 160 -5.04 -6.58 12.10
N PHE A 161 -4.78 -7.69 11.41
CA PHE A 161 -3.47 -7.91 10.83
C PHE A 161 -3.36 -7.14 9.52
N HIS A 162 -2.50 -6.14 9.50
CA HIS A 162 -2.12 -5.42 8.29
C HIS A 162 -0.63 -5.06 8.35
N PRO A 163 0.14 -5.22 7.27
CA PRO A 163 1.58 -4.98 7.31
C PRO A 163 1.95 -3.53 7.65
N VAL A 164 1.07 -2.57 7.34
CA VAL A 164 1.34 -1.15 7.55
C VAL A 164 1.10 -0.71 8.98
N ALA A 165 -0.08 -0.97 9.52
CA ALA A 165 -0.48 -0.56 10.87
C ALA A 165 -1.66 -1.40 11.37
N SER A 166 -1.84 -1.45 12.68
CA SER A 166 -2.97 -2.14 13.33
C SER A 166 -4.22 -1.26 13.47
N ASP A 167 -4.16 -0.01 13.04
CA ASP A 167 -5.25 0.96 13.09
C ASP A 167 -5.26 1.78 11.80
N LEU A 168 -6.24 1.53 10.95
CA LEU A 168 -6.39 2.15 9.64
C LEU A 168 -7.81 2.69 9.46
N ARG A 169 -7.95 3.82 8.77
CA ARG A 169 -9.23 4.36 8.35
C ARG A 169 -9.77 3.59 7.17
N MET A 170 -11.07 3.35 7.16
CA MET A 170 -11.76 2.68 6.07
C MET A 170 -12.19 3.69 5.02
N ALA A 171 -11.95 3.37 3.76
CA ALA A 171 -12.28 4.23 2.64
C ALA A 171 -12.99 3.48 1.50
N GLU A 172 -13.69 4.21 0.67
CA GLU A 172 -14.22 3.75 -0.61
C GLU A 172 -13.52 4.47 -1.77
N ALA A 173 -13.33 3.77 -2.88
CA ALA A 173 -12.76 4.37 -4.07
C ALA A 173 -13.84 5.20 -4.81
N THR A 174 -13.58 6.48 -5.02
CA THR A 174 -14.43 7.40 -5.78
C THR A 174 -14.04 7.45 -7.26
N ARG A 175 -12.79 7.10 -7.55
CA ARG A 175 -12.22 6.96 -8.90
C ARG A 175 -11.06 5.96 -8.84
N SER A 176 -10.98 5.08 -9.83
CA SER A 176 -9.84 4.16 -9.92
C SER A 176 -9.61 3.67 -11.33
N ARG A 177 -8.36 3.68 -11.76
CA ARG A 177 -7.86 3.05 -12.98
C ARG A 177 -6.45 2.56 -12.71
N ILE A 178 -6.29 1.27 -12.68
CA ILE A 178 -5.01 0.62 -12.41
C ILE A 178 -4.64 -0.28 -13.59
N ASP A 179 -3.50 -0.02 -14.20
CA ASP A 179 -2.91 -0.79 -15.30
C ASP A 179 -1.39 -0.71 -15.22
N ALA A 180 -0.78 -1.61 -14.49
CA ALA A 180 0.67 -1.62 -14.29
C ALA A 180 1.19 -3.05 -14.11
N PHE A 181 2.40 -3.34 -14.59
CA PHE A 181 3.01 -4.66 -14.53
C PHE A 181 2.13 -5.79 -15.08
N GLY A 182 1.21 -5.50 -16.03
CA GLY A 182 0.25 -6.46 -16.55
C GLY A 182 -0.88 -6.84 -15.56
N ILE A 183 -1.05 -6.05 -14.50
CA ILE A 183 -2.15 -6.15 -13.55
C ILE A 183 -3.12 -5.01 -13.84
N GLN A 184 -4.38 -5.36 -14.16
CA GLN A 184 -5.42 -4.39 -14.49
C GLN A 184 -6.62 -4.58 -13.54
N TYR A 185 -7.07 -3.50 -12.89
CA TYR A 185 -8.30 -3.53 -12.09
C TYR A 185 -8.82 -2.13 -11.80
N GLU A 186 -10.05 -2.07 -11.33
CA GLU A 186 -10.64 -0.90 -10.68
C GLU A 186 -10.74 -1.17 -9.17
N GLY A 187 -10.19 -0.27 -8.36
CA GLY A 187 -10.34 -0.30 -6.92
C GLY A 187 -11.75 0.10 -6.50
N LYS A 188 -12.25 -0.52 -5.45
CA LYS A 188 -13.58 -0.26 -4.88
C LYS A 188 -13.51 0.15 -3.42
N THR A 189 -12.57 -0.41 -2.69
CA THR A 189 -12.30 -0.07 -1.29
C THR A 189 -10.90 0.48 -1.14
N GLY A 190 -10.59 1.02 0.03
CA GLY A 190 -9.25 1.43 0.40
C GLY A 190 -9.09 1.56 1.90
N LEU A 191 -7.86 1.72 2.31
CA LEU A 191 -7.50 2.09 3.67
C LEU A 191 -6.54 3.26 3.65
N SER A 192 -6.56 4.06 4.70
CA SER A 192 -5.65 5.18 4.88
C SER A 192 -5.12 5.28 6.30
N THR A 193 -3.96 5.90 6.47
CA THR A 193 -3.49 6.42 7.73
C THR A 193 -2.56 7.61 7.53
N SER A 194 -2.71 8.62 8.37
CA SER A 194 -1.77 9.75 8.41
C SER A 194 -0.43 9.38 9.01
N GLU A 195 -0.34 8.25 9.73
CA GLU A 195 0.90 7.83 10.40
C GLU A 195 1.08 6.32 10.38
N PHE A 196 2.24 5.87 9.91
CA PHE A 196 2.76 4.54 10.12
C PHE A 196 4.25 4.62 10.46
N SER A 197 4.76 3.60 11.11
CA SER A 197 6.18 3.53 11.47
C SER A 197 6.66 2.09 11.41
N TRP A 198 7.76 1.86 10.68
CA TRP A 198 8.43 0.59 10.55
C TRP A 198 9.90 0.69 10.97
N ALA A 199 10.45 -0.41 11.49
CA ALA A 199 11.87 -0.55 11.77
C ALA A 199 12.30 -2.03 11.75
N ALA A 200 13.59 -2.29 11.48
CA ALA A 200 14.23 -3.59 11.62
C ALA A 200 15.75 -3.45 11.87
#